data_1650e4239360150f45ce7691aff08430
#
_entry.id   1650e4239360150f45ce7691aff08430
#
_cell.length_a   1.000
_cell.length_b   1.000
_cell.length_c   1.000
_cell.angle_alpha   90.00
_cell.angle_beta   90.00
_cell.angle_gamma   90.00
#
_symmetry.space_group_name_H-M   'P 1'
#
loop_
_entity.id
_entity.type
_entity.pdbx_description
1 polymer ?
#
loop_
_entity_poly.entity_id
_entity_poly.type
_entity_poly.pdbx_seq_one_letter_code
_entity_poly.pdbx_strand_id
1 'polypeptide(L)'
;MTEYMTTKELADFLRIKQRKVYDLAATGRIPCSRAMGKLLFPRAEIEAWVARGMAGDGGGMAAAGAAPQPAKVRPGVFLGSHDPLLDWALRQSRCGLATFFDGSADGLERFANAEGMAAGLHMFDPEAGGSDDDAAWNIGWVRRYAEAAPCVLVEFAWRERGLIVDPTTADQFKSIADLRGRLIVPRQAEAGTQALLEHLLAEAGIGLDSCVMTEPARTETDAAEVVA
;
A
#
# COMPACT_ATOMS: atom_id res chain seq x y z
N MET A 1 -25.68 -13.91 15.67
CA MET A 1 -25.03 -15.19 15.23
C MET A 1 -24.87 -15.12 13.72
N THR A 2 -23.67 -15.38 13.22
CA THR A 2 -23.42 -15.37 11.76
C THR A 2 -24.02 -16.63 11.16
N GLU A 3 -25.01 -16.51 10.29
CA GLU A 3 -25.63 -17.62 9.57
C GLU A 3 -24.75 -17.97 8.35
N TYR A 4 -24.39 -19.24 8.22
CA TYR A 4 -23.59 -19.74 7.10
C TYR A 4 -24.41 -20.59 6.16
N MET A 5 -24.25 -20.40 4.87
CA MET A 5 -24.83 -21.23 3.82
C MET A 5 -23.83 -22.29 3.36
N THR A 6 -24.34 -23.46 3.06
CA THR A 6 -23.60 -24.52 2.35
C THR A 6 -23.50 -24.21 0.84
N THR A 7 -22.66 -24.95 0.11
CA THR A 7 -22.55 -24.82 -1.36
C THR A 7 -23.88 -25.00 -2.07
N LYS A 8 -24.73 -25.91 -1.55
CA LYS A 8 -26.07 -26.19 -2.12
C LYS A 8 -27.00 -25.00 -1.89
N GLU A 9 -27.10 -24.54 -0.64
CA GLU A 9 -27.95 -23.39 -0.29
C GLU A 9 -27.55 -22.12 -1.02
N LEU A 10 -26.25 -21.90 -1.19
CA LEU A 10 -25.76 -20.76 -1.97
C LEU A 10 -26.08 -20.90 -3.45
N ALA A 11 -25.95 -22.11 -4.01
CA ALA A 11 -26.33 -22.38 -5.41
C ALA A 11 -27.82 -22.11 -5.65
N ASP A 12 -28.67 -22.54 -4.72
CA ASP A 12 -30.13 -22.32 -4.75
C ASP A 12 -30.43 -20.81 -4.58
N PHE A 13 -29.80 -20.14 -3.64
CA PHE A 13 -29.95 -18.69 -3.39
C PHE A 13 -29.59 -17.84 -4.61
N LEU A 14 -28.45 -18.13 -5.27
CA LEU A 14 -27.99 -17.42 -6.45
C LEU A 14 -28.61 -17.93 -7.76
N ARG A 15 -29.42 -19.01 -7.70
CA ARG A 15 -29.98 -19.67 -8.87
C ARG A 15 -28.96 -20.12 -9.92
N ILE A 16 -27.82 -20.65 -9.45
CA ILE A 16 -26.73 -21.15 -10.30
C ILE A 16 -26.41 -22.61 -9.96
N LYS A 17 -25.66 -23.27 -10.84
CA LYS A 17 -25.23 -24.67 -10.60
C LYS A 17 -24.15 -24.69 -9.51
N GLN A 18 -24.16 -25.73 -8.66
CA GLN A 18 -23.17 -25.91 -7.58
C GLN A 18 -21.72 -25.88 -8.12
N ARG A 19 -21.48 -26.42 -9.31
CA ARG A 19 -20.18 -26.36 -9.97
C ARG A 19 -19.69 -24.91 -10.11
N LYS A 20 -20.57 -23.97 -10.47
CA LYS A 20 -20.24 -22.54 -10.58
C LYS A 20 -19.89 -21.92 -9.24
N VAL A 21 -20.51 -22.37 -8.14
CA VAL A 21 -20.15 -21.94 -6.78
C VAL A 21 -18.73 -22.41 -6.44
N TYR A 22 -18.39 -23.65 -6.75
CA TYR A 22 -17.02 -24.15 -6.57
C TYR A 22 -16.00 -23.34 -7.37
N ASP A 23 -16.29 -23.03 -8.62
CA ASP A 23 -15.41 -22.22 -9.49
C ASP A 23 -15.20 -20.80 -8.92
N LEU A 24 -16.28 -20.17 -8.44
CA LEU A 24 -16.22 -18.85 -7.79
C LEU A 24 -15.42 -18.88 -6.48
N ALA A 25 -15.60 -19.92 -5.68
CA ALA A 25 -14.84 -20.08 -4.43
C ALA A 25 -13.35 -20.41 -4.68
N ALA A 26 -13.06 -21.22 -5.69
CA ALA A 26 -11.68 -21.56 -6.07
C ALA A 26 -10.90 -20.36 -6.61
N THR A 27 -11.60 -19.44 -7.29
CA THR A 27 -11.01 -18.21 -7.85
C THR A 27 -11.07 -17.01 -6.89
N GLY A 28 -11.52 -17.21 -5.65
CA GLY A 28 -11.63 -16.12 -4.66
C GLY A 28 -12.64 -15.03 -5.01
N ARG A 29 -13.53 -15.26 -5.96
CA ARG A 29 -14.50 -14.27 -6.45
C ARG A 29 -15.77 -14.16 -5.60
N ILE A 30 -15.91 -15.00 -4.60
CA ILE A 30 -17.06 -15.02 -3.68
C ILE A 30 -16.58 -15.18 -2.24
N PRO A 31 -17.14 -14.45 -1.27
CA PRO A 31 -16.79 -14.61 0.14
C PRO A 31 -17.05 -16.04 0.60
N CYS A 32 -16.01 -16.73 1.05
CA CYS A 32 -16.14 -18.08 1.59
C CYS A 32 -15.12 -18.36 2.69
N SER A 33 -15.49 -19.24 3.61
CA SER A 33 -14.62 -19.78 4.65
C SER A 33 -14.46 -21.28 4.46
N ARG A 34 -13.26 -21.82 4.74
CA ARG A 34 -13.01 -23.27 4.79
C ARG A 34 -12.90 -23.71 6.24
N ALA A 35 -13.92 -24.38 6.74
CA ALA A 35 -13.92 -24.96 8.05
C ALA A 35 -14.15 -26.48 7.97
N MET A 36 -13.30 -27.25 8.63
CA MET A 36 -13.39 -28.73 8.67
C MET A 36 -13.55 -29.39 7.29
N GLY A 37 -12.85 -28.87 6.27
CA GLY A 37 -12.90 -29.42 4.90
C GLY A 37 -14.13 -29.06 4.07
N LYS A 38 -15.05 -28.28 4.62
CA LYS A 38 -16.26 -27.79 3.92
C LYS A 38 -16.15 -26.30 3.59
N LEU A 39 -16.69 -25.92 2.43
CA LEU A 39 -16.91 -24.52 2.09
C LEU A 39 -18.17 -24.02 2.78
N LEU A 40 -18.03 -22.93 3.51
CA LEU A 40 -19.11 -22.23 4.20
C LEU A 40 -19.13 -20.77 3.72
N PHE A 41 -20.32 -20.25 3.48
CA PHE A 41 -20.53 -18.92 2.90
C PHE A 41 -21.33 -18.06 3.91
N PRO A 42 -20.71 -17.02 4.52
CA PRO A 42 -21.40 -16.13 5.44
C PRO A 42 -22.54 -15.40 4.71
N ARG A 43 -23.77 -15.62 5.13
CA ARG A 43 -24.97 -15.10 4.45
C ARG A 43 -24.93 -13.59 4.26
N ALA A 44 -24.60 -12.84 5.31
CA ALA A 44 -24.55 -11.38 5.26
C ALA A 44 -23.51 -10.87 4.26
N GLU A 45 -22.34 -11.55 4.15
CA GLU A 45 -21.30 -11.17 3.19
C GLU A 45 -21.71 -11.51 1.75
N ILE A 46 -22.44 -12.60 1.55
CA ILE A 46 -23.00 -12.96 0.25
C ILE A 46 -24.06 -11.96 -0.20
N GLU A 47 -24.98 -11.59 0.70
CA GLU A 47 -26.01 -10.58 0.40
C GLU A 47 -25.37 -9.22 0.06
N ALA A 48 -24.33 -8.80 0.81
CA ALA A 48 -23.56 -7.60 0.52
C ALA A 48 -22.78 -7.71 -0.81
N TRP A 49 -22.26 -8.88 -1.13
CA TRP A 49 -21.57 -9.14 -2.41
C TRP A 49 -22.54 -9.04 -3.60
N VAL A 50 -23.73 -9.61 -3.49
CA VAL A 50 -24.79 -9.48 -4.50
C VAL A 50 -25.23 -8.01 -4.63
N ALA A 51 -25.44 -7.30 -3.51
CA ALA A 51 -25.84 -5.89 -3.52
C ALA A 51 -24.80 -4.98 -4.18
N ARG A 52 -23.50 -5.24 -3.97
CA ARG A 52 -22.42 -4.53 -4.68
C ARG A 52 -22.44 -4.78 -6.19
N GLY A 53 -22.73 -5.99 -6.61
CA GLY A 53 -22.94 -6.32 -8.02
C GLY A 53 -24.17 -5.66 -8.65
N MET A 54 -25.16 -5.26 -7.81
CA MET A 54 -26.36 -4.54 -8.26
C MET A 54 -26.20 -3.01 -8.18
N ALA A 55 -25.30 -2.52 -7.33
CA ALA A 55 -25.04 -1.09 -7.16
C ALA A 55 -23.97 -0.53 -8.14
N GLY A 56 -23.24 -1.43 -8.79
CA GLY A 56 -22.26 -1.10 -9.81
C GLY A 56 -22.80 -1.47 -11.18
N ASP A 57 -23.33 -0.50 -11.85
CA ASP A 57 -23.54 -0.37 -13.27
C ASP A 57 -24.98 -0.42 -13.78
N GLY A 58 -25.58 0.78 -13.85
CA GLY A 58 -26.45 1.13 -14.95
C GLY A 58 -25.62 1.30 -16.21
N GLY A 59 -25.28 0.23 -16.89
CA GLY A 59 -24.50 0.31 -18.11
C GLY A 59 -24.42 -1.03 -18.83
N GLY A 60 -25.32 -1.22 -19.81
CA GLY A 60 -25.08 -2.01 -20.99
C GLY A 60 -24.77 -3.49 -20.83
N MET A 61 -25.67 -4.32 -21.32
CA MET A 61 -25.31 -5.64 -21.89
C MET A 61 -24.04 -5.45 -22.75
N ALA A 62 -22.87 -5.61 -22.14
CA ALA A 62 -21.64 -5.75 -22.89
C ALA A 62 -21.69 -7.08 -23.61
N ALA A 63 -21.57 -7.00 -24.92
CA ALA A 63 -21.58 -8.08 -25.88
C ALA A 63 -20.78 -9.29 -25.39
N ALA A 64 -21.39 -10.46 -25.47
CA ALA A 64 -20.70 -11.73 -25.47
C ALA A 64 -19.61 -11.69 -26.54
N GLY A 65 -18.34 -11.62 -26.16
CA GLY A 65 -17.28 -11.67 -27.18
C GLY A 65 -15.88 -11.25 -26.77
N ALA A 66 -15.65 -10.71 -25.56
CA ALA A 66 -14.28 -10.54 -25.07
C ALA A 66 -13.98 -11.66 -24.08
N ALA A 67 -13.18 -12.63 -24.48
CA ALA A 67 -12.53 -13.54 -23.54
C ALA A 67 -11.85 -12.69 -22.47
N PRO A 68 -11.93 -13.07 -21.15
CA PRO A 68 -11.19 -12.36 -20.13
C PRO A 68 -9.72 -12.39 -20.55
N GLN A 69 -9.18 -11.20 -20.80
CA GLN A 69 -7.74 -11.09 -21.06
C GLN A 69 -7.08 -11.76 -19.86
N PRO A 70 -6.14 -12.69 -20.08
CA PRO A 70 -5.44 -13.32 -18.98
C PRO A 70 -4.85 -12.21 -18.13
N ALA A 71 -5.16 -12.23 -16.83
CA ALA A 71 -4.60 -11.27 -15.89
C ALA A 71 -3.08 -11.25 -16.13
N LYS A 72 -2.55 -10.08 -16.47
CA LYS A 72 -1.13 -9.92 -16.78
C LYS A 72 -0.36 -10.57 -15.63
N VAL A 73 0.38 -11.63 -15.88
CA VAL A 73 1.18 -12.30 -14.86
C VAL A 73 2.19 -11.27 -14.38
N ARG A 74 2.07 -10.84 -13.12
CA ARG A 74 3.00 -9.89 -12.54
C ARG A 74 4.32 -10.59 -12.26
N PRO A 75 5.46 -9.97 -12.58
CA PRO A 75 6.76 -10.54 -12.24
C PRO A 75 6.91 -10.66 -10.72
N GLY A 76 7.70 -11.63 -10.26
CA GLY A 76 8.02 -11.85 -8.86
C GLY A 76 8.97 -10.78 -8.31
N VAL A 77 8.55 -9.53 -8.36
CA VAL A 77 9.31 -8.36 -7.87
C VAL A 77 8.54 -7.67 -6.77
N PHE A 78 9.24 -7.37 -5.68
CA PHE A 78 8.78 -6.49 -4.62
C PHE A 78 9.36 -5.09 -4.88
N LEU A 79 8.47 -4.11 -5.02
CA LEU A 79 8.77 -2.73 -5.41
C LEU A 79 8.71 -1.78 -4.21
N GLY A 80 9.11 -0.54 -4.39
CA GLY A 80 8.77 0.56 -3.50
C GLY A 80 9.90 1.06 -2.62
N SER A 81 9.55 1.44 -1.41
CA SER A 81 10.50 2.04 -0.47
C SER A 81 11.36 0.99 0.22
N HIS A 82 12.66 1.27 0.35
CA HIS A 82 13.53 0.48 1.20
C HIS A 82 13.09 0.60 2.67
N ASP A 83 13.07 -0.54 3.35
CA ASP A 83 12.85 -0.65 4.79
C ASP A 83 13.67 -1.82 5.33
N PRO A 84 14.55 -1.60 6.32
CA PRO A 84 15.41 -2.66 6.85
C PRO A 84 14.65 -3.87 7.40
N LEU A 85 13.49 -3.65 8.04
CA LEU A 85 12.65 -4.74 8.57
C LEU A 85 12.02 -5.52 7.42
N LEU A 86 11.52 -4.83 6.40
CA LEU A 86 10.93 -5.46 5.23
C LEU A 86 11.97 -6.26 4.44
N ASP A 87 13.15 -5.70 4.21
CA ASP A 87 14.25 -6.39 3.52
C ASP A 87 14.68 -7.66 4.29
N TRP A 88 14.82 -7.55 5.61
CA TRP A 88 15.07 -8.71 6.46
C TRP A 88 13.95 -9.76 6.36
N ALA A 89 12.69 -9.35 6.44
CA ALA A 89 11.54 -10.25 6.37
C ALA A 89 11.46 -10.97 5.02
N LEU A 90 11.69 -10.27 3.91
CA LEU A 90 11.73 -10.86 2.57
C LEU A 90 12.82 -11.91 2.45
N ARG A 91 14.03 -11.64 2.96
CA ARG A 91 15.13 -12.61 2.97
C ARG A 91 14.81 -13.83 3.84
N GLN A 92 14.23 -13.63 5.04
CA GLN A 92 13.89 -14.74 5.93
C GLN A 92 12.76 -15.60 5.39
N SER A 93 11.77 -15.01 4.71
CA SER A 93 10.63 -15.74 4.15
C SER A 93 11.00 -16.69 3.02
N ARG A 94 12.16 -16.48 2.38
CA ARG A 94 12.59 -17.23 1.19
C ARG A 94 11.53 -17.28 0.09
N CYS A 95 10.73 -16.22 -0.03
CA CYS A 95 9.64 -16.13 -1.00
C CYS A 95 10.11 -16.09 -2.47
N GLY A 96 11.41 -15.92 -2.71
CA GLY A 96 11.98 -15.88 -4.06
C GLY A 96 11.68 -14.61 -4.85
N LEU A 97 11.18 -13.56 -4.19
CA LEU A 97 10.95 -12.27 -4.83
C LEU A 97 12.27 -11.51 -5.00
N ALA A 98 12.49 -10.97 -6.19
CA ALA A 98 13.49 -9.94 -6.39
C ALA A 98 13.01 -8.62 -5.74
N THR A 99 13.92 -7.77 -5.32
CA THR A 99 13.58 -6.46 -4.74
C THR A 99 14.06 -5.33 -5.65
N PHE A 100 13.22 -4.31 -5.80
CA PHE A 100 13.56 -3.08 -6.48
C PHE A 100 13.05 -1.90 -5.63
N PHE A 101 13.96 -1.28 -4.91
CA PHE A 101 13.66 -0.22 -3.94
C PHE A 101 14.19 1.13 -4.45
N ASP A 102 13.31 1.92 -5.06
CA ASP A 102 13.64 3.25 -5.58
C ASP A 102 12.70 4.35 -5.05
N GLY A 103 11.86 4.02 -4.08
CA GLY A 103 10.95 4.94 -3.39
C GLY A 103 9.50 4.50 -3.44
N SER A 104 8.70 5.08 -2.54
CA SER A 104 7.28 4.71 -2.41
C SER A 104 6.45 5.11 -3.63
N ALA A 105 6.69 6.29 -4.19
CA ALA A 105 5.95 6.79 -5.35
C ALA A 105 6.28 5.98 -6.61
N ASP A 106 7.57 5.77 -6.90
CA ASP A 106 8.03 4.93 -8.02
C ASP A 106 7.47 3.51 -7.89
N GLY A 107 7.56 2.91 -6.70
CA GLY A 107 7.04 1.57 -6.46
C GLY A 107 5.54 1.45 -6.69
N LEU A 108 4.76 2.46 -6.32
CA LEU A 108 3.31 2.47 -6.53
C LEU A 108 2.97 2.61 -8.02
N GLU A 109 3.65 3.48 -8.74
CA GLU A 109 3.47 3.65 -10.19
C GLU A 109 3.81 2.36 -10.95
N ARG A 110 4.96 1.76 -10.66
CA ARG A 110 5.36 0.47 -11.25
C ARG A 110 4.39 -0.66 -10.90
N PHE A 111 3.88 -0.67 -9.67
CA PHE A 111 2.86 -1.63 -9.28
C PHE A 111 1.58 -1.45 -10.09
N ALA A 112 1.11 -0.22 -10.30
CA ALA A 112 -0.04 0.06 -11.17
C ALA A 112 0.19 -0.42 -12.62
N ASN A 113 1.42 -0.28 -13.12
CA ASN A 113 1.85 -0.75 -14.45
C ASN A 113 2.09 -2.27 -14.53
N ALA A 114 1.84 -3.01 -13.45
CA ALA A 114 2.03 -4.47 -13.35
C ALA A 114 3.51 -4.93 -13.48
N GLU A 115 4.47 -4.08 -13.08
CA GLU A 115 5.91 -4.38 -13.10
C GLU A 115 6.38 -5.15 -11.86
N GLY A 116 5.52 -5.39 -10.88
CA GLY A 116 5.78 -6.20 -9.70
C GLY A 116 4.48 -6.70 -9.07
N MET A 117 4.62 -7.68 -8.17
CA MET A 117 3.48 -8.29 -7.50
C MET A 117 3.14 -7.65 -6.15
N ALA A 118 4.06 -6.90 -5.57
CA ALA A 118 3.88 -6.18 -4.31
C ALA A 118 4.70 -4.89 -4.30
N ALA A 119 4.28 -3.92 -3.48
CA ALA A 119 5.02 -2.69 -3.24
C ALA A 119 4.96 -2.29 -1.77
N GLY A 120 6.10 -1.89 -1.21
CA GLY A 120 6.21 -1.29 0.11
C GLY A 120 6.04 0.23 0.04
N LEU A 121 5.13 0.76 0.85
CA LEU A 121 4.75 2.16 0.82
C LEU A 121 4.81 2.78 2.21
N HIS A 122 5.23 4.03 2.29
CA HIS A 122 5.05 4.87 3.46
C HIS A 122 4.91 6.33 3.01
N MET A 123 3.71 6.69 2.56
CA MET A 123 3.41 7.98 1.93
C MET A 123 2.37 8.72 2.74
N PHE A 124 2.72 9.93 3.16
CA PHE A 124 1.81 10.86 3.80
C PHE A 124 0.92 11.55 2.76
N ASP A 125 -0.36 11.72 3.09
CA ASP A 125 -1.36 12.42 2.27
C ASP A 125 -1.94 13.59 3.08
N PRO A 126 -1.46 14.81 2.88
CA PRO A 126 -1.90 15.97 3.66
C PRO A 126 -3.38 16.31 3.44
N GLU A 127 -3.98 15.83 2.34
CA GLU A 127 -5.40 16.05 2.04
C GLU A 127 -6.32 15.09 2.80
N ALA A 128 -5.80 13.98 3.32
CA ALA A 128 -6.58 12.95 3.99
C ALA A 128 -6.68 13.15 5.51
N GLY A 129 -5.82 13.98 6.11
CA GLY A 129 -5.80 14.22 7.56
C GLY A 129 -4.47 14.76 8.04
N GLY A 130 -4.34 15.00 9.35
CA GLY A 130 -3.06 15.38 9.97
C GLY A 130 -2.05 14.23 9.99
N SER A 131 -0.78 14.53 10.24
CA SER A 131 0.30 13.53 10.28
C SER A 131 0.11 12.42 11.32
N ASP A 132 -0.69 12.69 12.35
CA ASP A 132 -1.02 11.76 13.43
C ASP A 132 -2.26 10.90 13.12
N ASP A 133 -2.92 11.11 11.97
CA ASP A 133 -4.08 10.34 11.54
C ASP A 133 -3.66 9.18 10.64
N ASP A 134 -3.99 7.95 11.03
CA ASP A 134 -3.71 6.74 10.25
C ASP A 134 -4.29 6.80 8.85
N ALA A 135 -5.43 7.48 8.67
CA ALA A 135 -6.06 7.66 7.37
C ALA A 135 -5.23 8.52 6.41
N ALA A 136 -4.35 9.37 6.95
CA ALA A 136 -3.44 10.20 6.17
C ALA A 136 -2.27 9.42 5.54
N TRP A 137 -2.16 8.12 5.82
CA TRP A 137 -1.05 7.31 5.33
C TRP A 137 -1.49 6.29 4.28
N ASN A 138 -0.80 6.26 3.16
CA ASN A 138 -0.88 5.26 2.09
C ASN A 138 -2.24 5.15 1.37
N ILE A 139 -3.38 5.22 2.09
CA ILE A 139 -4.71 4.90 1.55
C ILE A 139 -5.09 5.80 0.36
N GLY A 140 -4.93 7.12 0.50
CA GLY A 140 -5.24 8.08 -0.55
C GLY A 140 -4.38 7.86 -1.80
N TRP A 141 -3.11 7.59 -1.60
CA TRP A 141 -2.18 7.30 -2.69
C TRP A 141 -2.52 6.01 -3.43
N VAL A 142 -2.82 4.93 -2.71
CA VAL A 142 -3.21 3.65 -3.33
C VAL A 142 -4.50 3.82 -4.13
N ARG A 143 -5.48 4.55 -3.62
CA ARG A 143 -6.71 4.85 -4.35
C ARG A 143 -6.45 5.60 -5.66
N ARG A 144 -5.60 6.61 -5.64
CA ARG A 144 -5.28 7.40 -6.86
C ARG A 144 -4.52 6.61 -7.92
N TYR A 145 -3.56 5.79 -7.53
CA TYR A 145 -2.63 5.13 -8.47
C TYR A 145 -3.01 3.69 -8.81
N ALA A 146 -3.68 2.99 -7.91
CA ALA A 146 -3.98 1.56 -8.07
C ALA A 146 -5.48 1.26 -8.14
N GLU A 147 -6.34 2.26 -8.33
CA GLU A 147 -7.81 2.10 -8.41
C GLU A 147 -8.23 1.06 -9.46
N ALA A 148 -7.57 1.06 -10.61
CA ALA A 148 -7.84 0.10 -11.69
C ALA A 148 -7.14 -1.25 -11.52
N ALA A 149 -6.22 -1.38 -10.55
CA ALA A 149 -5.47 -2.61 -10.32
C ALA A 149 -6.09 -3.39 -9.13
N PRO A 150 -6.50 -4.65 -9.31
CA PRO A 150 -6.97 -5.45 -8.20
C PRO A 150 -5.83 -5.67 -7.20
N CYS A 151 -5.90 -5.00 -6.05
CA CYS A 151 -4.91 -5.06 -5.00
C CYS A 151 -5.55 -5.05 -3.61
N VAL A 152 -4.76 -5.38 -2.61
CA VAL A 152 -5.08 -5.22 -1.20
C VAL A 152 -3.97 -4.40 -0.54
N LEU A 153 -4.35 -3.49 0.34
CA LEU A 153 -3.41 -2.80 1.21
C LEU A 153 -3.33 -3.56 2.54
N VAL A 154 -2.12 -3.93 2.94
CA VAL A 154 -1.86 -4.67 4.16
C VAL A 154 -0.99 -3.80 5.07
N GLU A 155 -1.42 -3.62 6.31
CA GLU A 155 -0.59 -3.01 7.34
C GLU A 155 0.57 -3.97 7.66
N PHE A 156 1.80 -3.47 7.51
CA PHE A 156 3.00 -4.28 7.74
C PHE A 156 3.65 -3.97 9.09
N ALA A 157 3.85 -2.68 9.38
CA ALA A 157 4.48 -2.23 10.62
C ALA A 157 4.17 -0.76 10.88
N TRP A 158 4.22 -0.39 12.15
CA TRP A 158 4.23 1.00 12.58
C TRP A 158 5.65 1.54 12.55
N ARG A 159 5.79 2.79 12.14
CA ARG A 159 7.07 3.49 12.10
C ARG A 159 7.01 4.78 12.91
N GLU A 160 7.94 4.92 13.81
CA GLU A 160 8.28 6.22 14.37
C GLU A 160 9.27 6.93 13.46
N ARG A 161 9.02 8.19 13.16
CA ARG A 161 9.91 9.02 12.36
C ARG A 161 10.48 10.16 13.18
N GLY A 162 11.75 10.47 12.92
CA GLY A 162 12.46 11.51 13.62
C GLY A 162 13.59 12.09 12.78
N LEU A 163 14.26 13.09 13.34
CA LEU A 163 15.49 13.65 12.79
C LEU A 163 16.68 12.83 13.25
N ILE A 164 17.54 12.44 12.35
CA ILE A 164 18.86 11.90 12.66
C ILE A 164 19.79 13.12 12.81
N VAL A 165 20.41 13.26 13.96
CA VAL A 165 21.31 14.37 14.26
C VAL A 165 22.61 13.87 14.91
N ASP A 166 23.69 14.62 14.76
CA ASP A 166 24.92 14.36 15.51
C ASP A 166 24.63 14.43 17.02
N PRO A 167 25.03 13.41 17.81
CA PRO A 167 24.75 13.37 19.24
C PRO A 167 25.27 14.62 20.01
N THR A 168 26.34 15.25 19.53
CA THR A 168 26.90 16.45 20.16
C THR A 168 26.04 17.69 20.00
N THR A 169 25.13 17.68 19.02
CA THR A 169 24.23 18.80 18.71
C THR A 169 22.76 18.48 18.97
N ALA A 170 22.44 17.29 19.42
CA ALA A 170 21.06 16.80 19.58
C ALA A 170 20.18 17.72 20.45
N ASP A 171 20.75 18.34 21.48
CA ASP A 171 20.05 19.27 22.35
C ASP A 171 19.57 20.56 21.67
N GLN A 172 20.11 20.86 20.48
CA GLN A 172 19.75 22.06 19.69
C GLN A 172 18.46 21.84 18.87
N PHE A 173 17.98 20.59 18.76
CA PHE A 173 16.82 20.23 17.97
C PHE A 173 15.68 19.78 18.88
N LYS A 174 14.69 20.64 19.05
CA LYS A 174 13.47 20.39 19.86
C LYS A 174 12.22 20.30 18.97
N SER A 175 12.30 20.87 17.77
CA SER A 175 11.19 20.92 16.83
C SER A 175 11.72 21.01 15.39
N ILE A 176 10.81 20.83 14.44
CA ILE A 176 11.13 20.99 13.01
C ILE A 176 11.59 22.44 12.68
N ALA A 177 11.16 23.43 13.49
CA ALA A 177 11.54 24.83 13.29
C ALA A 177 13.03 25.09 13.50
N ASP A 178 13.72 24.24 14.25
CA ASP A 178 15.16 24.37 14.52
C ASP A 178 16.02 23.99 13.31
N LEU A 179 15.41 23.47 12.24
CA LEU A 179 16.08 23.18 10.97
C LEU A 179 16.39 24.42 10.13
N ARG A 180 15.82 25.59 10.46
CA ARG A 180 16.10 26.83 9.73
C ARG A 180 17.59 27.16 9.75
N GLY A 181 18.18 27.32 8.56
CA GLY A 181 19.61 27.61 8.39
C GLY A 181 20.54 26.42 8.66
N ARG A 182 20.00 25.23 8.92
CA ARG A 182 20.80 24.02 9.14
C ARG A 182 21.13 23.30 7.86
N LEU A 183 22.22 22.53 7.89
CA LEU A 183 22.57 21.58 6.84
C LEU A 183 21.67 20.33 6.98
N ILE A 184 20.98 19.99 5.92
CA ILE A 184 20.05 18.85 5.88
C ILE A 184 20.52 17.90 4.80
N VAL A 185 20.52 16.61 5.10
CA VAL A 185 20.68 15.53 4.12
C VAL A 185 19.28 15.14 3.65
N PRO A 186 18.85 15.59 2.46
CA PRO A 186 17.53 15.25 1.94
C PRO A 186 17.49 13.80 1.47
N ARG A 187 16.30 13.28 1.28
CA ARG A 187 16.06 12.06 0.53
C ARG A 187 15.69 12.42 -0.92
N GLN A 188 15.73 11.46 -1.81
CA GLN A 188 15.25 11.63 -3.18
C GLN A 188 13.76 12.04 -3.20
N ALA A 189 13.35 12.76 -4.23
CA ALA A 189 11.99 13.34 -4.32
C ALA A 189 10.87 12.28 -4.23
N GLU A 190 11.12 11.06 -4.71
CA GLU A 190 10.19 9.94 -4.71
C GLU A 190 10.07 9.26 -3.33
N ALA A 191 10.89 9.65 -2.37
CA ALA A 191 10.85 9.09 -1.02
C ALA A 191 9.72 9.73 -0.20
N GLY A 192 8.85 8.92 0.37
CA GLY A 192 7.77 9.40 1.25
C GLY A 192 8.27 10.18 2.47
N THR A 193 9.52 9.96 2.91
CA THR A 193 10.18 10.73 3.97
C THR A 193 10.48 12.15 3.54
N GLN A 194 10.86 12.35 2.27
CA GLN A 194 11.12 13.69 1.73
C GLN A 194 9.82 14.50 1.68
N ALA A 195 8.77 13.91 1.15
CA ALA A 195 7.45 14.57 1.08
C ALA A 195 6.93 14.97 2.47
N LEU A 196 7.10 14.11 3.49
CA LEU A 196 6.74 14.44 4.87
C LEU A 196 7.60 15.58 5.43
N LEU A 197 8.92 15.58 5.20
CA LEU A 197 9.81 16.66 5.65
C LEU A 197 9.38 18.00 5.07
N GLU A 198 9.11 18.04 3.77
CA GLU A 198 8.66 19.25 3.07
C GLU A 198 7.33 19.77 3.62
N HIS A 199 6.41 18.86 3.89
CA HIS A 199 5.12 19.21 4.51
C HIS A 199 5.31 19.82 5.91
N LEU A 200 6.09 19.18 6.78
CA LEU A 200 6.34 19.66 8.14
C LEU A 200 7.09 20.98 8.17
N LEU A 201 8.04 21.20 7.26
CA LEU A 201 8.71 22.49 7.11
C LEU A 201 7.73 23.58 6.68
N ALA A 202 6.86 23.28 5.72
CA ALA A 202 5.83 24.22 5.27
C ALA A 202 4.85 24.58 6.39
N GLU A 203 4.39 23.62 7.18
CA GLU A 203 3.55 23.86 8.37
C GLU A 203 4.27 24.74 9.40
N ALA A 204 5.59 24.60 9.56
CA ALA A 204 6.40 25.44 10.44
C ALA A 204 6.75 26.81 9.82
N GLY A 205 6.26 27.13 8.62
CA GLY A 205 6.55 28.37 7.92
C GLY A 205 8.03 28.49 7.48
N ILE A 206 8.67 27.36 7.16
CA ILE A 206 10.06 27.28 6.70
C ILE A 206 10.08 26.85 5.25
N GLY A 207 10.57 27.73 4.37
CA GLY A 207 10.84 27.33 2.99
C GLY A 207 12.10 26.47 2.91
N LEU A 208 12.16 25.57 1.93
CA LEU A 208 13.34 24.73 1.68
C LEU A 208 14.59 25.57 1.39
N ASP A 209 14.42 26.75 0.80
CA ASP A 209 15.47 27.74 0.54
C ASP A 209 16.08 28.34 1.83
N SER A 210 15.39 28.20 2.95
CA SER A 210 15.88 28.60 4.27
C SER A 210 16.78 27.55 4.92
N CYS A 211 16.96 26.40 4.30
CA CYS A 211 17.84 25.31 4.75
C CYS A 211 18.99 25.12 3.75
N VAL A 212 20.09 24.56 4.23
CA VAL A 212 21.24 24.20 3.37
C VAL A 212 21.12 22.71 3.06
N MET A 213 20.98 22.34 1.78
CA MET A 213 20.80 20.94 1.36
C MET A 213 22.12 20.34 0.87
N THR A 214 22.38 19.09 1.23
CA THR A 214 23.43 18.26 0.61
C THR A 214 22.88 17.55 -0.64
N GLU A 215 23.70 16.69 -1.25
CA GLU A 215 23.20 15.71 -2.22
C GLU A 215 22.21 14.74 -1.55
N PRO A 216 21.14 14.31 -2.24
CA PRO A 216 20.15 13.41 -1.69
C PRO A 216 20.70 12.02 -1.35
N ALA A 217 20.43 11.52 -0.16
CA ALA A 217 20.72 10.15 0.24
C ALA A 217 19.66 9.18 -0.31
N ARG A 218 20.07 8.02 -0.78
CA ARG A 218 19.16 7.00 -1.35
C ARG A 218 18.53 6.08 -0.29
N THR A 219 19.27 5.81 0.79
CA THR A 219 18.80 4.97 1.90
C THR A 219 18.87 5.71 3.23
N GLU A 220 18.21 5.19 4.24
CA GLU A 220 18.30 5.70 5.61
C GLU A 220 19.75 5.53 6.13
N THR A 221 20.42 4.46 5.74
CA THR A 221 21.80 4.20 6.13
C THR A 221 22.73 5.25 5.53
N ASP A 222 22.58 5.54 4.22
CA ASP A 222 23.38 6.60 3.57
C ASP A 222 23.19 7.96 4.27
N ALA A 223 21.93 8.29 4.63
CA ALA A 223 21.64 9.53 5.35
C ALA A 223 22.31 9.57 6.73
N ALA A 224 22.29 8.46 7.47
CA ALA A 224 22.93 8.36 8.77
C ALA A 224 24.47 8.47 8.68
N GLU A 225 25.07 7.87 7.66
CA GLU A 225 26.52 7.96 7.41
C GLU A 225 27.00 9.39 7.09
N VAL A 226 26.16 10.18 6.41
CA VAL A 226 26.51 11.58 6.09
C VAL A 226 26.36 12.48 7.33
N VAL A 227 25.47 12.15 8.26
CA VAL A 227 25.23 12.92 9.51
C VAL A 227 26.28 12.59 10.57
N ALA A 228 26.84 11.37 10.59
CA ALA A 228 27.84 10.92 11.57
C ALA A 228 29.21 11.53 11.36
#